data_65897f3b0fa465afc218185c3bf0fd6a
#
_entry.id   65897f3b0fa465afc218185c3bf0fd6a
#
_cell.length_a   1.000
_cell.length_b   1.000
_cell.length_c   1.000
_cell.angle_alpha   90.00
_cell.angle_beta   90.00
_cell.angle_gamma   90.00
#
_symmetry.space_group_name_H-M   'P 1'
#
loop_
_entity.id
_entity.type
_entity.pdbx_description
1 polymer ?
#
loop_
_entity_poly.entity_id
_entity_poly.type
_entity_poly.pdbx_seq_one_letter_code
_entity_poly.pdbx_strand_id
1 'polypeptide(L)'
;MAISGGQIVDGTVGRRVDLSGYLVLPGIVDVHGDGFERHMAPRRGALREASHGVVACAAELAANGITTGVLAQFFSWEGGMRGPDFAEHVFASVNAVAPSLPVDVRLQLRLETHLLDDYARAEAAVDQFGISYVVFNDHLPHDRLSEGRRPPRLTGQALKGGRNPEDHFRMLLDLEARSSEVPEAASALAARLVAKGVRLGSHDDHDAEMRQVWRARGALVSEFPETLSAASEAAGAGEPVVLGAPNLVRGASHKGNASALDLVQAGCVDALASDYHYPSPARAAWRLVELGVCDAPAAWALVSDGPAQVLGLTDRGRLQTGLRADLIVIELDTHRVVATLSAGQVAYLSGPVAARFIA
;
A
#
# COMPACT_ATOMS: atom_id res chain seq x y z
N MET A 1 12.26 14.07 23.98
CA MET A 1 11.98 12.69 23.57
C MET A 1 13.27 11.90 23.66
N ALA A 2 13.21 10.72 24.24
CA ALA A 2 14.35 9.80 24.32
C ALA A 2 14.01 8.46 23.67
N ILE A 3 15.02 7.72 23.21
CA ILE A 3 14.84 6.44 22.53
C ILE A 3 15.72 5.40 23.22
N SER A 4 15.15 4.27 23.57
CA SER A 4 15.86 3.12 24.16
C SER A 4 15.19 1.82 23.76
N GLY A 5 15.95 0.80 23.40
CA GLY A 5 15.42 -0.51 23.05
C GLY A 5 14.43 -0.49 21.87
N GLY A 6 14.57 0.45 20.95
CA GLY A 6 13.68 0.60 19.79
C GLY A 6 12.35 1.32 20.08
N GLN A 7 12.16 1.83 21.30
CA GLN A 7 10.94 2.51 21.72
C GLN A 7 11.22 3.94 22.19
N ILE A 8 10.20 4.78 22.12
CA ILE A 8 10.18 6.10 22.73
C ILE A 8 10.02 5.93 24.25
N VAL A 9 10.90 6.55 25.03
CA VAL A 9 10.89 6.46 26.48
C VAL A 9 10.88 7.85 27.13
N ASP A 10 10.47 7.90 28.39
CA ASP A 10 10.55 9.11 29.20
C ASP A 10 11.99 9.34 29.69
N GLY A 11 12.32 10.61 29.92
CA GLY A 11 13.59 11.02 30.48
C GLY A 11 14.67 11.24 29.43
N THR A 12 15.94 11.15 29.85
CA THR A 12 17.11 11.33 28.99
C THR A 12 17.97 10.09 29.08
N VAL A 13 18.31 9.51 27.92
CA VAL A 13 19.16 8.33 27.81
C VAL A 13 20.24 8.55 26.75
N GLY A 14 21.45 8.14 27.05
CA GLY A 14 22.54 8.09 26.09
C GLY A 14 22.91 9.45 25.50
N ARG A 15 23.20 9.42 24.21
CA ARG A 15 23.68 10.56 23.43
C ARG A 15 22.51 11.50 23.07
N ARG A 16 22.75 12.80 23.19
CA ARG A 16 21.83 13.84 22.76
C ARG A 16 22.14 14.28 21.33
N VAL A 17 21.10 14.34 20.50
CA VAL A 17 21.15 14.92 19.14
C VAL A 17 20.33 16.21 19.14
N ASP A 18 20.94 17.34 18.84
CA ASP A 18 20.24 18.62 18.70
C ASP A 18 19.60 18.72 17.30
N LEU A 19 18.28 18.75 17.27
CA LEU A 19 17.47 18.89 16.05
C LEU A 19 16.82 20.28 15.93
N SER A 20 17.35 21.30 16.63
CA SER A 20 16.87 22.69 16.48
C SER A 20 16.94 23.12 15.01
N GLY A 21 15.84 23.71 14.52
CA GLY A 21 15.70 24.12 13.11
C GLY A 21 15.15 23.02 12.19
N TYR A 22 14.76 21.87 12.76
CA TYR A 22 14.09 20.79 12.03
C TYR A 22 12.74 20.44 12.70
N LEU A 23 11.86 19.83 11.93
CA LEU A 23 10.61 19.27 12.41
C LEU A 23 10.78 17.75 12.61
N VAL A 24 10.32 17.23 13.74
CA VAL A 24 10.31 15.78 14.04
C VAL A 24 8.86 15.30 14.02
N LEU A 25 8.58 14.32 13.17
CA LEU A 25 7.24 13.76 12.95
C LEU A 25 7.27 12.23 13.12
N PRO A 26 6.10 11.60 13.35
CA PRO A 26 5.99 10.14 13.24
C PRO A 26 6.46 9.65 11.88
N GLY A 27 7.10 8.49 11.86
CA GLY A 27 7.42 7.79 10.62
C GLY A 27 6.16 7.47 9.81
N ILE A 28 6.30 7.54 8.49
CA ILE A 28 5.21 7.21 7.57
C ILE A 28 4.96 5.70 7.59
N VAL A 29 3.69 5.32 7.65
CA VAL A 29 3.20 3.97 7.43
C VAL A 29 2.49 3.94 6.09
N ASP A 30 2.93 3.10 5.18
CA ASP A 30 2.37 2.94 3.85
C ASP A 30 1.64 1.61 3.74
N VAL A 31 0.33 1.64 3.54
CA VAL A 31 -0.52 0.43 3.54
C VAL A 31 -0.59 -0.24 2.18
N HIS A 32 -0.21 0.48 1.11
CA HIS A 32 -0.32 0.01 -0.26
C HIS A 32 0.68 0.71 -1.17
N GLY A 33 1.79 0.04 -1.47
CA GLY A 33 2.79 0.50 -2.40
C GLY A 33 3.09 -0.56 -3.45
N ASP A 34 2.84 -0.28 -4.73
CA ASP A 34 3.26 -1.13 -5.86
C ASP A 34 4.47 -0.57 -6.62
N GLY A 35 4.97 0.59 -6.19
CA GLY A 35 6.19 1.21 -6.72
C GLY A 35 7.45 0.34 -6.64
N PHE A 36 7.44 -0.75 -5.87
CA PHE A 36 8.56 -1.69 -5.77
C PHE A 36 8.79 -2.46 -7.08
N GLU A 37 7.78 -2.62 -7.94
CA GLU A 37 7.91 -3.33 -9.23
C GLU A 37 9.09 -2.82 -10.07
N ARG A 38 9.35 -1.50 -10.05
CA ARG A 38 10.49 -0.91 -10.79
C ARG A 38 11.86 -1.34 -10.27
N HIS A 39 11.96 -1.75 -9.02
CA HIS A 39 13.20 -2.28 -8.44
C HIS A 39 13.41 -3.74 -8.81
N MET A 40 12.33 -4.50 -9.04
CA MET A 40 12.40 -5.89 -9.48
C MET A 40 12.82 -5.99 -10.95
N ALA A 41 12.31 -5.09 -11.78
CA ALA A 41 12.63 -5.02 -13.21
C ALA A 41 13.05 -3.59 -13.61
N PRO A 42 14.26 -3.13 -13.24
CA PRO A 42 14.71 -1.77 -13.50
C PRO A 42 14.85 -1.45 -15.01
N ARG A 43 14.87 -2.47 -15.84
CA ARG A 43 14.82 -2.37 -17.29
C ARG A 43 13.96 -3.51 -17.85
N ARG A 44 13.20 -3.23 -18.91
CA ARG A 44 12.41 -4.26 -19.61
C ARG A 44 13.25 -5.49 -19.94
N GLY A 45 12.82 -6.67 -19.52
CA GLY A 45 13.52 -7.94 -19.71
C GLY A 45 14.74 -8.16 -18.83
N ALA A 46 15.05 -7.25 -17.91
CA ALA A 46 16.12 -7.39 -16.93
C ALA A 46 15.54 -7.58 -15.53
N LEU A 47 14.88 -8.73 -15.32
CA LEU A 47 14.55 -9.18 -13.97
C LEU A 47 15.85 -9.42 -13.20
N ARG A 48 15.97 -8.82 -12.03
CA ARG A 48 17.03 -9.11 -11.07
C ARG A 48 16.52 -10.13 -10.06
N GLU A 49 17.44 -10.68 -9.31
CA GLU A 49 17.08 -11.42 -8.11
C GLU A 49 16.19 -10.51 -7.23
N ALA A 50 14.99 -10.96 -6.90
CA ALA A 50 13.99 -10.12 -6.26
C ALA A 50 14.45 -9.60 -4.89
N SER A 51 15.29 -10.35 -4.16
CA SER A 51 15.92 -9.92 -2.90
C SER A 51 16.69 -8.60 -3.05
N HIS A 52 17.46 -8.44 -4.13
CA HIS A 52 18.16 -7.17 -4.41
C HIS A 52 17.18 -6.02 -4.72
N GLY A 53 16.07 -6.33 -5.38
CA GLY A 53 15.00 -5.36 -5.63
C GLY A 53 14.33 -4.92 -4.34
N VAL A 54 14.06 -5.85 -3.42
CA VAL A 54 13.50 -5.55 -2.09
C VAL A 54 14.42 -4.65 -1.28
N VAL A 55 15.73 -4.94 -1.25
CA VAL A 55 16.72 -4.09 -0.56
C VAL A 55 16.76 -2.69 -1.13
N ALA A 56 16.75 -2.55 -2.46
CA ALA A 56 16.72 -1.24 -3.12
C ALA A 56 15.41 -0.48 -2.84
N CYS A 57 14.27 -1.18 -2.82
CA CYS A 57 13.00 -0.61 -2.43
C CYS A 57 13.02 -0.11 -0.98
N ALA A 58 13.52 -0.90 -0.03
CA ALA A 58 13.61 -0.51 1.37
C ALA A 58 14.48 0.74 1.59
N ALA A 59 15.55 0.91 0.81
CA ALA A 59 16.36 2.13 0.82
C ALA A 59 15.56 3.35 0.31
N GLU A 60 14.75 3.18 -0.74
CA GLU A 60 13.88 4.25 -1.22
C GLU A 60 12.75 4.58 -0.23
N LEU A 61 12.13 3.58 0.41
CA LEU A 61 11.16 3.79 1.48
C LEU A 61 11.78 4.64 2.59
N ALA A 62 12.96 4.26 3.08
CA ALA A 62 13.68 5.00 4.12
C ALA A 62 13.96 6.45 3.72
N ALA A 63 14.42 6.69 2.48
CA ALA A 63 14.71 8.02 1.96
C ALA A 63 13.46 8.92 1.85
N ASN A 64 12.27 8.33 1.79
CA ASN A 64 10.98 9.03 1.76
C ASN A 64 10.27 9.07 3.13
N GLY A 65 10.94 8.63 4.21
CA GLY A 65 10.38 8.68 5.56
C GLY A 65 9.41 7.56 5.88
N ILE A 66 9.30 6.55 5.01
CA ILE A 66 8.43 5.39 5.22
C ILE A 66 9.17 4.40 6.11
N THR A 67 8.71 4.27 7.35
CA THR A 67 9.28 3.37 8.36
C THR A 67 8.62 1.99 8.36
N THR A 68 7.38 1.93 7.85
CA THR A 68 6.65 0.70 7.59
C THR A 68 6.06 0.78 6.20
N GLY A 69 6.42 -0.13 5.30
CA GLY A 69 5.94 -0.17 3.92
C GLY A 69 5.35 -1.52 3.57
N VAL A 70 4.12 -1.53 3.04
CA VAL A 70 3.45 -2.72 2.54
C VAL A 70 3.64 -2.82 1.04
N LEU A 71 4.26 -3.91 0.58
CA LEU A 71 4.40 -4.20 -0.84
C LEU A 71 3.14 -4.89 -1.35
N ALA A 72 2.38 -4.18 -2.18
CA ALA A 72 1.09 -4.62 -2.71
C ALA A 72 1.29 -5.46 -3.99
N GLN A 73 1.66 -6.74 -3.81
CA GLN A 73 1.97 -7.64 -4.91
C GLN A 73 0.71 -8.28 -5.49
N PHE A 74 0.55 -8.15 -6.79
CA PHE A 74 -0.51 -8.83 -7.53
C PHE A 74 -0.36 -10.35 -7.51
N PHE A 75 -1.50 -11.01 -7.43
CA PHE A 75 -1.69 -12.43 -7.66
C PHE A 75 -2.79 -12.55 -8.71
N SER A 76 -2.39 -12.50 -10.00
CA SER A 76 -3.28 -12.12 -11.10
C SER A 76 -3.13 -13.01 -12.32
N TRP A 77 -4.25 -13.17 -13.03
CA TRP A 77 -4.32 -13.76 -14.36
C TRP A 77 -3.52 -12.98 -15.42
N GLU A 78 -3.15 -11.72 -15.15
CA GLU A 78 -2.35 -10.94 -16.08
C GLU A 78 -1.00 -11.60 -16.41
N GLY A 79 -0.42 -12.35 -15.46
CA GLY A 79 0.84 -13.05 -15.63
C GLY A 79 2.07 -12.13 -15.54
N GLY A 80 3.23 -12.62 -15.92
CA GLY A 80 4.50 -11.89 -15.80
C GLY A 80 4.76 -11.50 -14.35
N MET A 81 5.13 -10.24 -14.10
CA MET A 81 5.38 -9.73 -12.74
C MET A 81 4.13 -9.66 -11.84
N ARG A 82 2.95 -9.88 -12.40
CA ARG A 82 1.67 -9.91 -11.66
C ARG A 82 1.12 -11.31 -11.46
N GLY A 83 1.77 -12.33 -12.06
CA GLY A 83 1.34 -13.71 -11.94
C GLY A 83 1.73 -14.36 -10.63
N PRO A 84 1.07 -15.50 -10.27
CA PRO A 84 1.33 -16.23 -9.04
C PRO A 84 2.78 -16.62 -8.82
N ASP A 85 3.47 -17.12 -9.83
CA ASP A 85 4.88 -17.55 -9.72
C ASP A 85 5.80 -16.40 -9.30
N PHE A 86 5.60 -15.23 -9.88
CA PHE A 86 6.37 -14.04 -9.53
C PHE A 86 6.01 -13.53 -8.14
N ALA A 87 4.72 -13.56 -7.78
CA ALA A 87 4.26 -13.17 -6.46
C ALA A 87 4.91 -13.99 -5.35
N GLU A 88 4.90 -15.31 -5.47
CA GLU A 88 5.56 -16.20 -4.51
C GLU A 88 7.07 -15.96 -4.43
N HIS A 89 7.71 -15.68 -5.57
CA HIS A 89 9.13 -15.32 -5.59
C HIS A 89 9.41 -14.01 -4.84
N VAL A 90 8.56 -12.99 -5.00
CA VAL A 90 8.65 -11.73 -4.23
C VAL A 90 8.42 -11.98 -2.75
N PHE A 91 7.38 -12.74 -2.37
CA PHE A 91 7.07 -13.04 -0.97
C PHE A 91 8.22 -13.77 -0.28
N ALA A 92 8.77 -14.78 -0.93
CA ALA A 92 9.94 -15.51 -0.43
C ALA A 92 11.15 -14.59 -0.25
N SER A 93 11.39 -13.70 -1.23
CA SER A 93 12.50 -12.75 -1.19
C SER A 93 12.35 -11.72 -0.07
N VAL A 94 11.14 -11.18 0.15
CA VAL A 94 10.88 -10.27 1.27
C VAL A 94 11.17 -10.98 2.60
N ASN A 95 10.62 -12.18 2.82
CA ASN A 95 10.83 -12.92 4.07
C ASN A 95 12.31 -13.24 4.32
N ALA A 96 13.07 -13.52 3.26
CA ALA A 96 14.49 -13.81 3.39
C ALA A 96 15.33 -12.61 3.83
N VAL A 97 14.99 -11.39 3.35
CA VAL A 97 15.79 -10.19 3.63
C VAL A 97 15.22 -9.29 4.72
N ALA A 98 13.93 -9.41 5.06
CA ALA A 98 13.23 -8.56 6.03
C ALA A 98 14.00 -8.32 7.35
N PRO A 99 14.66 -9.33 7.97
CA PRO A 99 15.40 -9.10 9.21
C PRO A 99 16.59 -8.13 9.08
N SER A 100 17.11 -7.92 7.86
CA SER A 100 18.24 -7.05 7.57
C SER A 100 17.87 -5.67 7.02
N LEU A 101 16.58 -5.44 6.76
CA LEU A 101 16.12 -4.19 6.16
C LEU A 101 16.11 -3.04 7.18
N PRO A 102 16.38 -1.81 6.73
CA PRO A 102 16.39 -0.64 7.60
C PRO A 102 14.99 -0.18 8.04
N VAL A 103 13.93 -0.68 7.37
CA VAL A 103 12.52 -0.37 7.63
C VAL A 103 11.70 -1.64 7.69
N ASP A 104 10.52 -1.59 8.32
CA ASP A 104 9.58 -2.71 8.40
C ASP A 104 8.86 -2.90 7.06
N VAL A 105 9.27 -3.89 6.28
CA VAL A 105 8.65 -4.24 4.99
C VAL A 105 7.69 -5.40 5.19
N ARG A 106 6.45 -5.19 4.77
CA ARG A 106 5.34 -6.15 4.88
C ARG A 106 4.76 -6.49 3.52
N LEU A 107 3.95 -7.53 3.49
CA LEU A 107 3.33 -8.04 2.28
C LEU A 107 1.81 -7.79 2.29
N GLN A 108 1.29 -7.37 1.13
CA GLN A 108 -0.12 -7.44 0.79
C GLN A 108 -0.26 -8.32 -0.45
N LEU A 109 -1.19 -9.25 -0.43
CA LEU A 109 -1.55 -10.04 -1.59
C LEU A 109 -2.77 -9.40 -2.25
N ARG A 110 -2.61 -8.92 -3.50
CA ARG A 110 -3.69 -8.38 -4.34
C ARG A 110 -4.22 -9.49 -5.24
N LEU A 111 -5.37 -10.05 -4.87
CA LEU A 111 -5.97 -11.20 -5.55
C LEU A 111 -6.98 -10.77 -6.60
N GLU A 112 -6.74 -11.13 -7.84
CA GLU A 112 -7.75 -10.99 -8.89
C GLU A 112 -8.89 -12.01 -8.70
N THR A 113 -10.12 -11.51 -8.62
CA THR A 113 -11.31 -12.33 -8.32
C THR A 113 -11.58 -13.40 -9.37
N HIS A 114 -11.22 -13.17 -10.62
CA HIS A 114 -11.39 -14.13 -11.70
C HIS A 114 -10.27 -15.18 -11.81
N LEU A 115 -9.28 -15.15 -10.91
CA LEU A 115 -8.23 -16.17 -10.84
C LEU A 115 -8.69 -17.40 -10.04
N LEU A 116 -9.87 -17.92 -10.33
CA LEU A 116 -10.57 -18.96 -9.54
C LEU A 116 -9.75 -20.23 -9.31
N ASP A 117 -9.02 -20.68 -10.32
CA ASP A 117 -8.25 -21.93 -10.26
C ASP A 117 -7.02 -21.85 -9.33
N ASP A 118 -6.54 -20.63 -9.03
CA ASP A 118 -5.41 -20.39 -8.13
C ASP A 118 -5.83 -19.95 -6.71
N TYR A 119 -7.12 -19.95 -6.35
CA TYR A 119 -7.55 -19.57 -5.00
C TYR A 119 -6.94 -20.41 -3.90
N ALA A 120 -6.84 -21.73 -4.10
CA ALA A 120 -6.16 -22.61 -3.15
C ALA A 120 -4.66 -22.29 -3.03
N ARG A 121 -4.03 -21.91 -4.15
CA ARG A 121 -2.62 -21.50 -4.19
C ARG A 121 -2.42 -20.15 -3.49
N ALA A 122 -3.32 -19.18 -3.70
CA ALA A 122 -3.29 -17.89 -3.00
C ALA A 122 -3.44 -18.08 -1.48
N GLU A 123 -4.37 -18.93 -1.04
CA GLU A 123 -4.54 -19.26 0.38
C GLU A 123 -3.29 -19.93 0.96
N ALA A 124 -2.67 -20.86 0.23
CA ALA A 124 -1.42 -21.50 0.66
C ALA A 124 -0.26 -20.49 0.75
N ALA A 125 -0.18 -19.53 -0.17
CA ALA A 125 0.81 -18.46 -0.13
C ALA A 125 0.62 -17.56 1.10
N VAL A 126 -0.63 -17.24 1.47
CA VAL A 126 -0.94 -16.48 2.70
C VAL A 126 -0.38 -17.19 3.92
N ASP A 127 -0.60 -18.50 4.06
CA ASP A 127 -0.10 -19.30 5.17
C ASP A 127 1.44 -19.42 5.17
N GLN A 128 2.01 -19.74 4.00
CA GLN A 128 3.43 -19.98 3.85
C GLN A 128 4.28 -18.74 4.13
N PHE A 129 3.83 -17.56 3.67
CA PHE A 129 4.60 -16.33 3.76
C PHE A 129 4.15 -15.40 4.88
N GLY A 130 3.17 -15.81 5.68
CA GLY A 130 2.66 -15.03 6.81
C GLY A 130 2.00 -13.72 6.39
N ILE A 131 1.27 -13.72 5.27
CA ILE A 131 0.61 -12.53 4.75
C ILE A 131 -0.63 -12.23 5.59
N SER A 132 -0.64 -11.07 6.23
CA SER A 132 -1.73 -10.66 7.12
C SER A 132 -2.77 -9.74 6.47
N TYR A 133 -2.55 -9.37 5.22
CA TYR A 133 -3.44 -8.45 4.50
C TYR A 133 -3.64 -8.89 3.04
N VAL A 134 -4.89 -9.14 2.67
CA VAL A 134 -5.31 -9.55 1.32
C VAL A 134 -6.35 -8.59 0.80
N VAL A 135 -6.19 -8.14 -0.44
CA VAL A 135 -7.12 -7.23 -1.12
C VAL A 135 -7.64 -7.88 -2.39
N PHE A 136 -8.95 -7.90 -2.54
CA PHE A 136 -9.61 -8.41 -3.73
C PHE A 136 -9.73 -7.31 -4.79
N ASN A 137 -9.33 -7.64 -6.01
CA ASN A 137 -9.41 -6.75 -7.17
C ASN A 137 -10.22 -7.42 -8.28
N ASP A 138 -10.85 -6.59 -9.10
CA ASP A 138 -11.46 -7.02 -10.35
C ASP A 138 -11.09 -6.04 -11.46
N HIS A 139 -10.09 -6.42 -12.26
CA HIS A 139 -9.63 -5.63 -13.40
C HIS A 139 -10.07 -6.19 -14.75
N LEU A 140 -11.00 -7.16 -14.74
CA LEU A 140 -11.54 -7.70 -15.98
C LEU A 140 -12.40 -6.64 -16.68
N PRO A 141 -12.21 -6.37 -17.97
CA PRO A 141 -12.99 -5.36 -18.69
C PRO A 141 -14.35 -5.92 -19.14
N HIS A 142 -15.23 -6.24 -18.18
CA HIS A 142 -16.52 -6.91 -18.33
C HIS A 142 -17.36 -6.38 -19.48
N ASP A 143 -17.60 -5.06 -19.54
CA ASP A 143 -18.45 -4.43 -20.57
C ASP A 143 -17.98 -4.76 -22.00
N ARG A 144 -16.68 -4.90 -22.20
CA ARG A 144 -16.14 -5.22 -23.51
C ARG A 144 -16.17 -6.72 -23.81
N LEU A 145 -15.87 -7.51 -22.80
CA LEU A 145 -15.79 -8.96 -22.95
C LEU A 145 -17.18 -9.57 -23.16
N SER A 146 -18.20 -9.09 -22.43
CA SER A 146 -19.61 -9.50 -22.63
C SER A 146 -20.14 -9.23 -24.04
N GLU A 147 -19.61 -8.20 -24.71
CA GLU A 147 -19.92 -7.88 -26.11
C GLU A 147 -18.95 -8.53 -27.11
N GLY A 148 -18.01 -9.37 -26.65
CA GLY A 148 -16.96 -9.99 -27.49
C GLY A 148 -15.98 -8.98 -28.09
N ARG A 149 -15.87 -7.77 -27.51
CA ARG A 149 -15.00 -6.70 -28.00
C ARG A 149 -13.62 -6.75 -27.36
N ARG A 150 -12.58 -6.48 -28.14
CA ARG A 150 -11.19 -6.43 -27.66
C ARG A 150 -10.95 -5.22 -26.75
N PRO A 151 -10.30 -5.39 -25.58
CA PRO A 151 -9.84 -4.28 -24.76
C PRO A 151 -8.79 -3.41 -25.48
N PRO A 152 -8.78 -2.09 -25.27
CA PRO A 152 -7.86 -1.18 -25.96
C PRO A 152 -6.36 -1.44 -25.69
N ARG A 153 -6.06 -1.99 -24.51
CA ARG A 153 -4.68 -2.26 -24.05
C ARG A 153 -4.25 -3.72 -24.22
N LEU A 154 -5.04 -4.54 -24.93
CA LEU A 154 -4.85 -5.98 -25.05
C LEU A 154 -3.42 -6.38 -25.43
N THR A 155 -2.87 -5.80 -26.50
CA THR A 155 -1.52 -6.11 -26.97
C THR A 155 -0.46 -5.82 -25.91
N GLY A 156 -0.58 -4.68 -25.24
CA GLY A 156 0.37 -4.30 -24.18
C GLY A 156 0.30 -5.22 -22.96
N GLN A 157 -0.91 -5.63 -22.57
CA GLN A 157 -1.12 -6.59 -21.48
C GLN A 157 -0.59 -7.98 -21.85
N ALA A 158 -0.92 -8.48 -23.03
CA ALA A 158 -0.43 -9.76 -23.53
C ALA A 158 1.10 -9.84 -23.51
N LEU A 159 1.77 -8.81 -24.02
CA LEU A 159 3.24 -8.74 -24.03
C LEU A 159 3.86 -8.69 -22.63
N LYS A 160 3.22 -8.02 -21.67
CA LYS A 160 3.67 -8.01 -20.27
C LYS A 160 3.55 -9.39 -19.62
N GLY A 161 2.48 -10.13 -19.95
CA GLY A 161 2.25 -11.49 -19.49
C GLY A 161 3.00 -12.57 -20.28
N GLY A 162 3.83 -12.20 -21.27
CA GLY A 162 4.56 -13.14 -22.11
C GLY A 162 3.67 -13.94 -23.08
N ARG A 163 2.48 -13.45 -23.39
CA ARG A 163 1.48 -14.11 -24.23
C ARG A 163 1.34 -13.42 -25.58
N ASN A 164 0.85 -14.16 -26.57
CA ASN A 164 0.40 -13.55 -27.81
C ASN A 164 -1.00 -12.90 -27.60
N PRO A 165 -1.32 -11.80 -28.31
CA PRO A 165 -2.59 -11.09 -28.10
C PRO A 165 -3.86 -11.92 -28.30
N GLU A 166 -3.85 -12.89 -29.24
CA GLU A 166 -5.00 -13.75 -29.51
C GLU A 166 -5.27 -14.72 -28.35
N ASP A 167 -4.21 -15.34 -27.83
CA ASP A 167 -4.30 -16.27 -26.69
C ASP A 167 -4.69 -15.50 -25.42
N HIS A 168 -4.16 -14.28 -25.25
CA HIS A 168 -4.55 -13.42 -24.12
C HIS A 168 -6.03 -13.03 -24.21
N PHE A 169 -6.53 -12.67 -25.41
CA PHE A 169 -7.95 -12.33 -25.57
C PHE A 169 -8.84 -13.53 -25.31
N ARG A 170 -8.48 -14.72 -25.78
CA ARG A 170 -9.24 -15.95 -25.51
C ARG A 170 -9.30 -16.23 -24.02
N MET A 171 -8.17 -16.12 -23.31
CA MET A 171 -8.12 -16.28 -21.87
C MET A 171 -9.07 -15.29 -21.16
N LEU A 172 -9.10 -14.00 -21.58
CA LEU A 172 -10.02 -13.02 -20.99
C LEU A 172 -11.49 -13.40 -21.20
N LEU A 173 -11.85 -13.93 -22.38
CA LEU A 173 -13.21 -14.43 -22.64
C LEU A 173 -13.56 -15.66 -21.80
N ASP A 174 -12.60 -16.57 -21.59
CA ASP A 174 -12.78 -17.74 -20.75
C ASP A 174 -12.98 -17.35 -19.27
N LEU A 175 -12.24 -16.33 -18.78
CA LEU A 175 -12.42 -15.77 -17.44
C LEU A 175 -13.80 -15.11 -17.29
N GLU A 176 -14.22 -14.31 -18.28
CA GLU A 176 -15.54 -13.65 -18.29
C GLU A 176 -16.68 -14.67 -18.27
N ALA A 177 -16.56 -15.74 -19.02
CA ALA A 177 -17.57 -16.81 -19.06
C ALA A 177 -17.79 -17.49 -17.70
N ARG A 178 -16.83 -17.37 -16.78
CA ARG A 178 -16.88 -17.90 -15.42
C ARG A 178 -17.27 -16.88 -14.36
N SER A 179 -17.65 -15.65 -14.74
CA SER A 179 -17.99 -14.58 -13.79
C SER A 179 -19.09 -14.97 -12.79
N SER A 180 -20.02 -15.85 -13.18
CA SER A 180 -21.08 -16.35 -12.28
C SER A 180 -20.56 -17.23 -11.14
N GLU A 181 -19.35 -17.80 -11.25
CA GLU A 181 -18.73 -18.62 -10.19
C GLU A 181 -18.04 -17.74 -9.12
N VAL A 182 -17.62 -16.52 -9.48
CA VAL A 182 -16.79 -15.63 -8.65
C VAL A 182 -17.45 -15.28 -7.31
N PRO A 183 -18.75 -14.89 -7.23
CA PRO A 183 -19.34 -14.45 -5.96
C PRO A 183 -19.29 -15.52 -4.86
N GLU A 184 -19.59 -16.78 -5.20
CA GLU A 184 -19.57 -17.89 -4.25
C GLU A 184 -18.14 -18.26 -3.87
N ALA A 185 -17.25 -18.40 -4.85
CA ALA A 185 -15.84 -18.75 -4.63
C ALA A 185 -15.11 -17.69 -3.78
N ALA A 186 -15.30 -16.40 -4.10
CA ALA A 186 -14.72 -15.31 -3.34
C ALA A 186 -15.23 -15.25 -1.90
N SER A 187 -16.55 -15.49 -1.69
CA SER A 187 -17.12 -15.53 -0.35
C SER A 187 -16.56 -16.70 0.46
N ALA A 188 -16.41 -17.87 -0.14
CA ALA A 188 -15.83 -19.03 0.52
C ALA A 188 -14.35 -18.83 0.88
N LEU A 189 -13.55 -18.24 -0.01
CA LEU A 189 -12.15 -17.90 0.28
C LEU A 189 -12.04 -16.84 1.37
N ALA A 190 -12.82 -15.76 1.26
CA ALA A 190 -12.82 -14.68 2.25
C ALA A 190 -13.14 -15.21 3.66
N ALA A 191 -14.15 -16.07 3.79
CA ALA A 191 -14.49 -16.68 5.08
C ALA A 191 -13.32 -17.48 5.69
N ARG A 192 -12.59 -18.24 4.87
CA ARG A 192 -11.41 -19.00 5.34
C ARG A 192 -10.28 -18.07 5.77
N LEU A 193 -10.02 -17.00 5.00
CA LEU A 193 -8.97 -16.02 5.34
C LEU A 193 -9.31 -15.24 6.61
N VAL A 194 -10.57 -14.83 6.78
CA VAL A 194 -11.05 -14.19 8.02
C VAL A 194 -10.86 -15.12 9.22
N ALA A 195 -11.21 -16.40 9.08
CA ALA A 195 -11.03 -17.40 10.15
C ALA A 195 -9.57 -17.57 10.58
N LYS A 196 -8.61 -17.28 9.68
CA LYS A 196 -7.16 -17.25 9.96
C LYS A 196 -6.67 -15.92 10.56
N GLY A 197 -7.55 -14.94 10.75
CA GLY A 197 -7.20 -13.60 11.23
C GLY A 197 -6.56 -12.69 10.17
N VAL A 198 -6.68 -13.05 8.90
CA VAL A 198 -6.20 -12.21 7.79
C VAL A 198 -7.13 -11.02 7.62
N ARG A 199 -6.57 -9.82 7.52
CA ARG A 199 -7.31 -8.61 7.20
C ARG A 199 -7.68 -8.61 5.72
N LEU A 200 -8.93 -8.28 5.40
CA LEU A 200 -9.39 -8.25 4.02
C LEU A 200 -9.82 -6.85 3.62
N GLY A 201 -9.51 -6.50 2.37
CA GLY A 201 -9.98 -5.29 1.70
C GLY A 201 -10.56 -5.58 0.32
N SER A 202 -11.28 -4.60 -0.21
CA SER A 202 -11.65 -4.53 -1.62
C SER A 202 -10.98 -3.32 -2.27
N HIS A 203 -10.78 -3.37 -3.56
CA HIS A 203 -10.10 -2.33 -4.33
C HIS A 203 -11.01 -1.82 -5.44
N ASP A 204 -11.01 -0.48 -5.64
CA ASP A 204 -11.79 0.17 -6.69
C ASP A 204 -13.32 -0.06 -6.58
N ASP A 205 -13.87 -0.02 -5.36
CA ASP A 205 -15.33 -0.12 -5.16
C ASP A 205 -16.04 0.99 -5.95
N HIS A 206 -16.94 0.63 -6.88
CA HIS A 206 -17.60 1.57 -7.79
C HIS A 206 -18.77 2.32 -7.14
N ASP A 207 -19.44 1.70 -6.18
CA ASP A 207 -20.63 2.23 -5.53
C ASP A 207 -20.86 1.63 -4.13
N ALA A 208 -21.90 2.11 -3.45
CA ALA A 208 -22.26 1.66 -2.12
C ALA A 208 -22.68 0.18 -2.08
N GLU A 209 -23.34 -0.33 -3.13
CA GLU A 209 -23.80 -1.72 -3.19
C GLU A 209 -22.61 -2.68 -3.25
N MET A 210 -21.62 -2.41 -4.08
CA MET A 210 -20.38 -3.18 -4.15
C MET A 210 -19.64 -3.17 -2.80
N ARG A 211 -19.56 -2.01 -2.13
CA ARG A 211 -18.98 -1.92 -0.79
C ARG A 211 -19.70 -2.79 0.23
N GLN A 212 -21.03 -2.79 0.22
CA GLN A 212 -21.86 -3.64 1.10
C GLN A 212 -21.63 -5.13 0.84
N VAL A 213 -21.53 -5.52 -0.43
CA VAL A 213 -21.22 -6.91 -0.83
C VAL A 213 -19.86 -7.35 -0.27
N TRP A 214 -18.81 -6.51 -0.38
CA TRP A 214 -17.49 -6.83 0.16
C TRP A 214 -17.47 -6.86 1.69
N ARG A 215 -18.18 -5.94 2.35
CA ARG A 215 -18.40 -5.96 3.81
C ARG A 215 -19.00 -7.28 4.26
N ALA A 216 -20.04 -7.74 3.59
CA ALA A 216 -20.71 -9.01 3.91
C ALA A 216 -19.79 -10.23 3.80
N ARG A 217 -18.73 -10.14 2.98
CA ARG A 217 -17.66 -11.14 2.86
C ARG A 217 -16.56 -10.99 3.91
N GLY A 218 -16.59 -9.95 4.75
CA GLY A 218 -15.57 -9.65 5.76
C GLY A 218 -14.38 -8.83 5.25
N ALA A 219 -14.44 -8.29 4.02
CA ALA A 219 -13.48 -7.32 3.52
C ALA A 219 -13.83 -5.93 4.10
N LEU A 220 -13.20 -5.57 5.21
CA LEU A 220 -13.54 -4.38 6.00
C LEU A 220 -12.69 -3.14 5.66
N VAL A 221 -11.74 -3.24 4.73
CA VAL A 221 -10.96 -2.10 4.24
C VAL A 221 -11.41 -1.76 2.83
N SER A 222 -11.74 -0.49 2.58
CA SER A 222 -12.05 0.03 1.25
C SER A 222 -10.80 0.73 0.69
N GLU A 223 -10.12 0.09 -0.28
CA GLU A 223 -8.98 0.70 -0.96
C GLU A 223 -9.41 1.33 -2.28
N PHE A 224 -9.09 2.62 -2.42
CA PHE A 224 -9.27 3.41 -3.62
C PHE A 224 -10.70 3.41 -4.18
N PRO A 225 -11.74 3.59 -3.32
CA PRO A 225 -13.12 3.68 -3.80
C PRO A 225 -13.22 4.73 -4.92
N GLU A 226 -13.89 4.38 -6.01
CA GLU A 226 -13.97 5.23 -7.20
C GLU A 226 -14.98 6.37 -7.07
N THR A 227 -15.93 6.26 -6.14
CA THR A 227 -17.02 7.23 -5.99
C THR A 227 -17.19 7.71 -4.54
N LEU A 228 -17.80 8.88 -4.38
CA LEU A 228 -18.20 9.39 -3.06
C LEU A 228 -19.21 8.45 -2.40
N SER A 229 -20.07 7.79 -3.16
CA SER A 229 -21.06 6.83 -2.66
C SER A 229 -20.38 5.64 -1.99
N ALA A 230 -19.39 5.03 -2.64
CA ALA A 230 -18.63 3.91 -2.07
C ALA A 230 -17.85 4.33 -0.81
N ALA A 231 -17.14 5.46 -0.87
CA ALA A 231 -16.36 5.97 0.25
C ALA A 231 -17.25 6.33 1.46
N SER A 232 -18.40 6.99 1.22
CA SER A 232 -19.34 7.36 2.28
C SER A 232 -20.00 6.15 2.92
N GLU A 233 -20.29 5.10 2.13
CA GLU A 233 -20.83 3.84 2.63
C GLU A 233 -19.83 3.13 3.55
N ALA A 234 -18.55 3.09 3.17
CA ALA A 234 -17.47 2.54 4.02
C ALA A 234 -17.32 3.35 5.31
N ALA A 235 -17.13 4.67 5.20
CA ALA A 235 -16.95 5.56 6.35
C ALA A 235 -18.16 5.55 7.31
N GLY A 236 -19.39 5.55 6.77
CA GLY A 236 -20.63 5.47 7.55
C GLY A 236 -20.76 4.17 8.35
N ALA A 237 -20.14 3.10 7.91
CA ALA A 237 -20.05 1.83 8.62
C ALA A 237 -18.85 1.72 9.56
N GLY A 238 -17.99 2.75 9.65
CA GLY A 238 -16.77 2.73 10.45
C GLY A 238 -15.66 1.86 9.84
N GLU A 239 -15.69 1.64 8.54
CA GLU A 239 -14.68 0.89 7.80
C GLU A 239 -13.59 1.84 7.29
N PRO A 240 -12.31 1.49 7.45
CA PRO A 240 -11.22 2.33 6.97
C PRO A 240 -11.26 2.52 5.44
N VAL A 241 -11.07 3.76 5.02
CA VAL A 241 -10.95 4.15 3.61
C VAL A 241 -9.51 4.60 3.33
N VAL A 242 -8.89 3.96 2.35
CA VAL A 242 -7.53 4.24 1.88
C VAL A 242 -7.59 4.90 0.51
N LEU A 243 -6.87 6.01 0.32
CA LEU A 243 -6.75 6.66 -1.00
C LEU A 243 -5.30 6.71 -1.47
N GLY A 244 -5.11 6.77 -2.79
CA GLY A 244 -3.81 6.99 -3.40
C GLY A 244 -3.34 8.44 -3.23
N ALA A 245 -2.27 8.65 -2.46
CA ALA A 245 -1.64 9.95 -2.29
C ALA A 245 -1.25 10.65 -3.60
N PRO A 246 -0.81 9.94 -4.68
CA PRO A 246 -0.54 10.56 -5.97
C PRO A 246 -1.74 11.32 -6.56
N ASN A 247 -2.98 10.84 -6.33
CA ASN A 247 -4.19 11.51 -6.84
C ASN A 247 -4.40 12.87 -6.16
N LEU A 248 -4.13 12.96 -4.87
CA LEU A 248 -4.21 14.21 -4.11
C LEU A 248 -3.11 15.19 -4.53
N VAL A 249 -1.89 14.73 -4.72
CA VAL A 249 -0.75 15.58 -5.16
C VAL A 249 -1.01 16.17 -6.54
N ARG A 250 -1.61 15.42 -7.47
CA ARG A 250 -1.93 15.91 -8.82
C ARG A 250 -3.13 16.84 -8.87
N GLY A 251 -4.00 16.78 -7.89
CA GLY A 251 -5.21 17.63 -7.83
C GLY A 251 -6.31 17.26 -8.83
N ALA A 252 -6.24 16.09 -9.45
CA ALA A 252 -7.26 15.58 -10.39
C ALA A 252 -7.38 14.06 -10.31
N SER A 253 -8.62 13.56 -10.38
CA SER A 253 -8.88 12.13 -10.53
C SER A 253 -8.54 11.65 -11.95
N HIS A 254 -8.02 10.44 -12.08
CA HIS A 254 -8.04 9.71 -13.34
C HIS A 254 -9.49 9.23 -13.62
N LYS A 255 -9.95 9.38 -14.85
CA LYS A 255 -11.24 8.83 -15.35
C LYS A 255 -12.55 9.51 -14.85
N GLY A 256 -12.52 10.69 -14.23
CA GLY A 256 -13.76 11.36 -13.76
C GLY A 256 -14.35 10.77 -12.46
N ASN A 257 -13.60 9.94 -11.74
CA ASN A 257 -13.93 9.46 -10.41
C ASN A 257 -13.90 10.61 -9.39
N ALA A 258 -14.44 10.39 -8.19
CA ALA A 258 -14.36 11.37 -7.10
C ALA A 258 -12.89 11.76 -6.85
N SER A 259 -12.62 13.05 -6.70
CA SER A 259 -11.24 13.46 -6.42
C SER A 259 -10.85 13.06 -5.00
N ALA A 260 -9.59 12.66 -4.80
CA ALA A 260 -9.10 12.33 -3.47
C ALA A 260 -9.28 13.52 -2.49
N LEU A 261 -9.20 14.75 -2.99
CA LEU A 261 -9.43 15.97 -2.20
C LEU A 261 -10.87 16.05 -1.71
N ASP A 262 -11.86 15.79 -2.58
CA ASP A 262 -13.28 15.84 -2.21
C ASP A 262 -13.61 14.80 -1.14
N LEU A 263 -13.04 13.60 -1.24
CA LEU A 263 -13.23 12.53 -0.25
C LEU A 263 -12.60 12.88 1.10
N VAL A 264 -11.42 13.52 1.12
CA VAL A 264 -10.81 14.01 2.36
C VAL A 264 -11.66 15.13 2.97
N GLN A 265 -12.15 16.08 2.17
CA GLN A 265 -13.03 17.17 2.64
C GLN A 265 -14.37 16.64 3.18
N ALA A 266 -14.87 15.56 2.62
CA ALA A 266 -16.06 14.87 3.12
C ALA A 266 -15.82 14.10 4.43
N GLY A 267 -14.57 13.99 4.91
CA GLY A 267 -14.22 13.27 6.13
C GLY A 267 -14.32 11.74 5.99
N CYS A 268 -14.22 11.23 4.76
CA CYS A 268 -14.37 9.81 4.46
C CYS A 268 -13.04 9.06 4.36
N VAL A 269 -11.90 9.64 4.79
CA VAL A 269 -10.57 9.07 4.52
C VAL A 269 -9.79 8.88 5.80
N ASP A 270 -9.26 7.67 6.00
CA ASP A 270 -8.45 7.30 7.14
C ASP A 270 -6.96 7.19 6.82
N ALA A 271 -6.61 6.88 5.56
CA ALA A 271 -5.22 6.67 5.16
C ALA A 271 -4.95 7.13 3.72
N LEU A 272 -3.72 7.62 3.51
CA LEU A 272 -3.16 7.92 2.19
C LEU A 272 -1.98 6.98 1.92
N ALA A 273 -2.08 6.19 0.85
CA ALA A 273 -1.08 5.23 0.44
C ALA A 273 -0.21 5.76 -0.70
N SER A 274 1.00 5.23 -0.83
CA SER A 274 1.94 5.67 -1.86
C SER A 274 1.55 5.23 -3.28
N ASP A 275 0.80 4.13 -3.40
CA ASP A 275 0.45 3.55 -4.69
C ASP A 275 1.76 3.28 -5.49
N TYR A 276 1.94 3.86 -6.65
CA TYR A 276 3.15 3.71 -7.48
C TYR A 276 4.28 4.70 -7.15
N HIS A 277 4.11 5.63 -6.16
CA HIS A 277 5.04 6.75 -5.97
C HIS A 277 5.30 7.06 -4.49
N TYR A 278 6.35 6.48 -3.93
CA TYR A 278 6.73 6.60 -2.52
C TYR A 278 6.91 8.03 -1.96
N PRO A 279 7.30 9.06 -2.75
CA PRO A 279 7.34 10.42 -2.25
C PRO A 279 5.97 11.06 -2.00
N SER A 280 4.88 10.47 -2.52
CA SER A 280 3.54 11.11 -2.49
C SER A 280 2.91 11.22 -1.11
N PRO A 281 3.01 10.28 -0.16
CA PRO A 281 2.37 10.42 1.15
C PRO A 281 2.75 11.70 1.88
N ALA A 282 4.04 11.98 2.05
CA ALA A 282 4.50 13.21 2.69
C ALA A 282 4.02 14.46 1.95
N ARG A 283 4.10 14.47 0.61
CA ARG A 283 3.66 15.59 -0.22
C ARG A 283 2.16 15.83 -0.13
N ALA A 284 1.37 14.76 -0.08
CA ALA A 284 -0.08 14.83 0.05
C ALA A 284 -0.49 15.41 1.40
N ALA A 285 0.16 15.00 2.50
CA ALA A 285 -0.10 15.57 3.81
C ALA A 285 0.18 17.10 3.83
N TRP A 286 1.33 17.54 3.32
CA TRP A 286 1.62 18.98 3.23
C TRP A 286 0.67 19.73 2.29
N ARG A 287 0.25 19.08 1.19
CA ARG A 287 -0.71 19.68 0.26
C ARG A 287 -2.07 19.93 0.90
N LEU A 288 -2.55 19.08 1.79
CA LEU A 288 -3.78 19.30 2.56
C LEU A 288 -3.67 20.53 3.48
N VAL A 289 -2.51 20.69 4.12
CA VAL A 289 -2.24 21.87 4.96
C VAL A 289 -2.18 23.16 4.13
N GLU A 290 -1.46 23.17 3.00
CA GLU A 290 -1.37 24.30 2.08
C GLU A 290 -2.74 24.74 1.55
N LEU A 291 -3.63 23.77 1.28
CA LEU A 291 -4.99 24.00 0.81
C LEU A 291 -5.97 24.43 1.94
N GLY A 292 -5.51 24.41 3.19
CA GLY A 292 -6.36 24.73 4.35
C GLY A 292 -7.45 23.71 4.63
N VAL A 293 -7.28 22.45 4.16
CA VAL A 293 -8.26 21.38 4.37
C VAL A 293 -8.25 20.90 5.82
N CYS A 294 -7.07 20.74 6.40
CA CYS A 294 -6.88 20.40 7.81
C CYS A 294 -5.54 20.92 8.32
N ASP A 295 -5.33 20.88 9.63
CA ASP A 295 -4.05 21.23 10.24
C ASP A 295 -2.97 20.18 10.01
N ALA A 296 -1.73 20.51 10.34
CA ALA A 296 -0.59 19.62 10.11
C ALA A 296 -0.67 18.30 10.90
N PRO A 297 -1.09 18.26 12.19
CA PRO A 297 -1.32 17.01 12.90
C PRO A 297 -2.34 16.10 12.24
N ALA A 298 -3.50 16.62 11.82
CA ALA A 298 -4.55 15.85 11.15
C ALA A 298 -4.10 15.34 9.78
N ALA A 299 -3.45 16.19 8.99
CA ALA A 299 -2.89 15.80 7.69
C ALA A 299 -1.84 14.69 7.83
N TRP A 300 -0.95 14.81 8.84
CA TRP A 300 0.09 13.81 9.08
C TRP A 300 -0.47 12.49 9.61
N ALA A 301 -1.57 12.51 10.36
CA ALA A 301 -2.25 11.30 10.82
C ALA A 301 -2.70 10.41 9.63
N LEU A 302 -3.09 11.00 8.50
CA LEU A 302 -3.47 10.25 7.29
C LEU A 302 -2.32 9.46 6.64
N VAL A 303 -1.08 9.72 7.02
CA VAL A 303 0.10 9.00 6.51
C VAL A 303 0.89 8.29 7.62
N SER A 304 0.39 8.32 8.85
CA SER A 304 1.08 7.71 10.01
C SER A 304 0.14 6.88 10.88
N ASP A 305 -0.67 7.51 11.75
CA ASP A 305 -1.57 6.83 12.68
C ASP A 305 -2.74 6.12 11.97
N GLY A 306 -3.38 6.77 11.02
CA GLY A 306 -4.47 6.19 10.23
C GLY A 306 -4.06 4.91 9.51
N PRO A 307 -3.00 4.93 8.67
CA PRO A 307 -2.47 3.72 8.05
C PRO A 307 -2.05 2.64 9.05
N ALA A 308 -1.49 3.01 10.20
CA ALA A 308 -1.17 2.05 11.26
C ALA A 308 -2.44 1.35 11.77
N GLN A 309 -3.53 2.08 11.98
CA GLN A 309 -4.82 1.53 12.39
C GLN A 309 -5.42 0.63 11.30
N VAL A 310 -5.34 1.03 10.02
CA VAL A 310 -5.75 0.19 8.88
C VAL A 310 -5.05 -1.17 8.93
N LEU A 311 -3.76 -1.20 9.25
CA LEU A 311 -2.98 -2.45 9.37
C LEU A 311 -3.14 -3.16 10.72
N GLY A 312 -3.88 -2.58 11.68
CA GLY A 312 -4.00 -3.10 13.04
C GLY A 312 -2.72 -2.99 13.87
N LEU A 313 -1.83 -2.05 13.53
CA LEU A 313 -0.58 -1.80 14.24
C LEU A 313 -0.82 -0.77 15.35
N THR A 314 -0.73 -1.21 16.60
CA THR A 314 -1.01 -0.35 17.77
C THR A 314 0.25 0.25 18.39
N ASP A 315 1.42 -0.17 17.91
CA ASP A 315 2.73 0.17 18.45
C ASP A 315 3.44 1.35 17.77
N ARG A 316 2.82 1.95 16.75
CA ARG A 316 3.46 2.99 15.89
C ARG A 316 2.45 4.03 15.36
N GLY A 317 2.90 4.94 14.50
CA GLY A 317 2.08 5.99 13.88
C GLY A 317 2.04 7.30 14.68
N ARG A 318 2.49 7.30 15.93
CA ARG A 318 2.51 8.48 16.83
C ARG A 318 3.84 8.58 17.58
N LEU A 319 4.22 9.80 17.97
CA LEU A 319 5.36 10.04 18.86
C LEU A 319 4.89 10.06 20.32
N GLN A 320 4.76 8.88 20.89
CA GLN A 320 4.27 8.69 22.26
C GLN A 320 5.15 7.69 23.00
N THR A 321 5.40 7.93 24.29
CA THR A 321 6.12 7.00 25.17
C THR A 321 5.51 5.61 25.14
N GLY A 322 6.36 4.60 25.06
CA GLY A 322 6.01 3.19 24.95
C GLY A 322 5.82 2.70 23.51
N LEU A 323 5.64 3.59 22.55
CA LEU A 323 5.52 3.19 21.14
C LEU A 323 6.89 2.99 20.49
N ARG A 324 6.90 2.28 19.39
CA ARG A 324 8.05 2.06 18.53
C ARG A 324 8.62 3.41 18.08
N ALA A 325 9.93 3.56 18.16
CA ALA A 325 10.61 4.79 17.81
C ALA A 325 10.79 4.94 16.29
N ASP A 326 9.64 5.05 15.60
CA ASP A 326 9.54 5.33 14.18
C ASP A 326 9.33 6.84 14.00
N LEU A 327 10.34 7.54 13.51
CA LEU A 327 10.27 8.99 13.36
C LEU A 327 11.08 9.47 12.16
N ILE A 328 10.72 10.64 11.67
CA ILE A 328 11.43 11.32 10.61
C ILE A 328 11.82 12.74 11.04
N VAL A 329 12.88 13.22 10.44
CA VAL A 329 13.35 14.61 10.58
C VAL A 329 13.20 15.30 9.24
N ILE A 330 12.54 16.44 9.22
CA ILE A 330 12.19 17.21 8.03
C ILE A 330 12.77 18.62 8.11
N GLU A 331 13.32 19.13 7.00
CA GLU A 331 13.69 20.54 6.86
C GLU A 331 12.44 21.42 6.85
N LEU A 332 12.41 22.49 7.63
CA LEU A 332 11.25 23.38 7.75
C LEU A 332 10.87 24.07 6.43
N ASP A 333 11.86 24.52 5.66
CA ASP A 333 11.61 25.34 4.48
C ASP A 333 11.22 24.52 3.23
N THR A 334 11.77 23.30 3.12
CA THR A 334 11.62 22.47 1.92
C THR A 334 10.67 21.28 2.12
N HIS A 335 10.32 20.98 3.37
CA HIS A 335 9.62 19.77 3.80
C HIS A 335 10.33 18.46 3.36
N ARG A 336 11.64 18.53 3.08
CA ARG A 336 12.41 17.37 2.66
C ARG A 336 12.74 16.49 3.86
N VAL A 337 12.54 15.19 3.73
CA VAL A 337 13.02 14.20 4.71
C VAL A 337 14.55 14.17 4.67
N VAL A 338 15.18 14.39 5.81
CA VAL A 338 16.64 14.40 5.95
C VAL A 338 17.16 13.33 6.91
N ALA A 339 16.29 12.78 7.75
CA ALA A 339 16.59 11.58 8.52
C ALA A 339 15.34 10.74 8.71
N THR A 340 15.52 9.42 8.75
CA THR A 340 14.48 8.43 9.06
C THR A 340 15.05 7.46 10.08
N LEU A 341 14.33 7.27 11.18
CA LEU A 341 14.62 6.26 12.19
C LEU A 341 13.48 5.26 12.24
N SER A 342 13.79 3.99 12.16
CA SER A 342 12.85 2.88 12.29
C SER A 342 13.26 2.02 13.49
N ALA A 343 12.34 1.80 14.43
CA ALA A 343 12.64 1.18 15.73
C ALA A 343 13.87 1.80 16.42
N GLY A 344 14.03 3.12 16.34
CA GLY A 344 15.17 3.84 16.92
C GLY A 344 16.49 3.67 16.19
N GLN A 345 16.55 2.88 15.15
CA GLN A 345 17.74 2.71 14.32
C GLN A 345 17.71 3.68 13.14
N VAL A 346 18.86 4.26 12.81
CA VAL A 346 18.98 5.15 11.66
C VAL A 346 18.84 4.35 10.37
N ALA A 347 17.75 4.60 9.63
CA ALA A 347 17.47 4.01 8.33
C ALA A 347 17.95 4.89 7.17
N TYR A 348 17.91 6.23 7.35
CA TYR A 348 18.35 7.20 6.35
C TYR A 348 18.89 8.45 7.00
N LEU A 349 19.97 9.01 6.45
CA LEU A 349 20.54 10.31 6.82
C LEU A 349 21.02 11.05 5.56
N SER A 350 20.75 12.35 5.48
CA SER A 350 21.14 13.18 4.35
C SER A 350 21.40 14.62 4.78
N GLY A 351 22.33 15.27 4.08
CA GLY A 351 22.60 16.68 4.27
C GLY A 351 23.23 17.05 5.63
N PRO A 352 23.14 18.33 6.05
CA PRO A 352 23.82 18.84 7.26
C PRO A 352 23.37 18.16 8.56
N VAL A 353 22.13 17.64 8.63
CA VAL A 353 21.61 16.96 9.83
C VAL A 353 22.45 15.71 10.14
N ALA A 354 23.03 15.04 9.14
CA ALA A 354 23.83 13.85 9.32
C ALA A 354 24.99 14.07 10.26
N ALA A 355 25.65 15.24 10.19
CA ALA A 355 26.75 15.59 11.09
C ALA A 355 26.34 15.61 12.56
N ARG A 356 25.08 15.97 12.87
CA ARG A 356 24.51 15.98 14.24
C ARG A 356 24.32 14.58 14.83
N PHE A 357 24.14 13.59 13.96
CA PHE A 357 24.01 12.18 14.34
C PHE A 357 25.37 11.47 14.46
N ILE A 358 26.42 11.98 13.84
CA ILE A 358 27.74 11.33 13.80
C ILE A 358 28.71 11.95 14.82
N ALA A 359 28.55 13.24 15.12
CA ALA A 359 29.45 14.03 16.00
C ALA A 359 29.52 13.59 17.49
#